data_849e359f7952dcbfa19774d16a31e7b6
#
_entry.id   849e359f7952dcbfa19774d16a31e7b6
#
_cell.length_a   1.000
_cell.length_b   1.000
_cell.length_c   1.000
_cell.angle_alpha   90.00
_cell.angle_beta   90.00
_cell.angle_gamma   90.00
#
_symmetry.space_group_name_H-M   'P 1'
#
loop_
_entity.id
_entity.type
_entity.pdbx_description
1 polymer ?
#
loop_
_entity_poly.entity_id
_entity_poly.type
_entity_poly.pdbx_seq_one_letter_code
_entity_poly.pdbx_strand_id
1 'polypeptide(L)'
;MTDTALVLGGGGVLGGAWAIGLLAGLAEAGIDLSRADTLIGTSAGSVLGARLASGVTAAELYAEQLSDAGRVEVGVTPGQTARFLLAALGSRDPDRSVRRLGRAALASRTVAESAVHEAIAVLLGGVRDWPVGRDLRLTAVDAETGEQAVFDAGSGVTLPEAVAAGCAVPVVWPPVSLAGRRWMDGGSRSTANLHLARGHRRVVAIAPIPKAVGPHPSAPAQAAELAAAGARVALLVPDRAARKAIGRNMLDQSRRAAAARAGRAQAAACAGDVRAVWPG
;
A
#
# COMPACT_ATOMS: atom_id res chain seq x y z
N MET A 1 21.33 -6.86 -12.05
CA MET A 1 20.70 -5.54 -11.80
C MET A 1 19.21 -5.74 -12.02
N THR A 2 18.38 -5.50 -11.01
CA THR A 2 16.93 -5.49 -11.14
C THR A 2 16.53 -4.33 -12.05
N ASP A 3 15.76 -4.60 -13.12
CA ASP A 3 15.41 -3.61 -14.13
C ASP A 3 14.06 -2.96 -13.85
N THR A 4 13.12 -3.72 -13.30
CA THR A 4 11.71 -3.33 -13.13
C THR A 4 11.28 -3.33 -11.66
N ALA A 5 10.54 -2.31 -11.26
CA ALA A 5 9.86 -2.26 -9.96
C ALA A 5 8.37 -1.96 -10.12
N LEU A 6 7.54 -2.69 -9.36
CA LEU A 6 6.14 -2.37 -9.14
C LEU A 6 5.98 -1.84 -7.73
N VAL A 7 5.58 -0.57 -7.61
CA VAL A 7 5.31 0.08 -6.32
C VAL A 7 3.80 0.13 -6.08
N LEU A 8 3.37 -0.48 -4.99
CA LEU A 8 1.97 -0.59 -4.58
C LEU A 8 1.74 0.26 -3.33
N GLY A 9 1.12 1.40 -3.52
CA GLY A 9 0.85 2.36 -2.46
C GLY A 9 -0.28 1.94 -1.52
N GLY A 10 -0.32 2.59 -0.36
CA GLY A 10 -1.41 2.47 0.60
C GLY A 10 -2.68 3.14 0.10
N GLY A 11 -3.81 2.69 0.61
CA GLY A 11 -5.11 3.24 0.20
C GLY A 11 -6.29 2.56 0.89
N GLY A 12 -6.02 1.81 1.97
CA GLY A 12 -7.05 1.05 2.66
C GLY A 12 -7.76 0.06 1.74
N VAL A 13 -8.94 -0.37 2.13
CA VAL A 13 -9.74 -1.36 1.39
C VAL A 13 -10.07 -0.89 -0.02
N LEU A 14 -10.52 0.35 -0.17
CA LEU A 14 -11.01 0.83 -1.46
C LEU A 14 -9.90 1.21 -2.43
N GLY A 15 -8.78 1.72 -1.90
CA GLY A 15 -7.58 1.93 -2.72
C GLY A 15 -6.97 0.63 -3.19
N GLY A 16 -6.95 -0.40 -2.33
CA GLY A 16 -6.56 -1.77 -2.70
C GLY A 16 -7.47 -2.36 -3.77
N ALA A 17 -8.77 -2.26 -3.60
CA ALA A 17 -9.75 -2.75 -4.57
C ALA A 17 -9.61 -2.06 -5.94
N TRP A 18 -9.43 -0.74 -5.96
CA TRP A 18 -9.15 0.00 -7.19
C TRP A 18 -7.84 -0.46 -7.85
N ALA A 19 -6.76 -0.62 -7.08
CA ALA A 19 -5.47 -1.09 -7.58
C ALA A 19 -5.56 -2.50 -8.19
N ILE A 20 -6.29 -3.41 -7.53
CA ILE A 20 -6.57 -4.77 -8.03
C ILE A 20 -7.32 -4.71 -9.37
N GLY A 21 -8.38 -3.89 -9.44
CA GLY A 21 -9.11 -3.71 -10.70
C GLY A 21 -8.22 -3.17 -11.82
N LEU A 22 -7.38 -2.20 -11.52
CA LEU A 22 -6.43 -1.62 -12.48
C LEU A 22 -5.45 -2.67 -12.99
N LEU A 23 -4.86 -3.48 -12.09
CA LEU A 23 -3.97 -4.59 -12.45
C LEU A 23 -4.67 -5.64 -13.30
N ALA A 24 -5.90 -6.00 -12.97
CA ALA A 24 -6.68 -6.96 -13.77
C ALA A 24 -6.94 -6.44 -15.19
N GLY A 25 -7.35 -5.18 -15.34
CA GLY A 25 -7.56 -4.58 -16.65
C GLY A 25 -6.27 -4.40 -17.47
N LEU A 26 -5.14 -4.14 -16.83
CA LEU A 26 -3.83 -4.11 -17.49
C LEU A 26 -3.41 -5.51 -17.95
N ALA A 27 -3.62 -6.54 -17.12
CA ALA A 27 -3.34 -7.93 -17.48
C ALA A 27 -4.19 -8.40 -18.67
N GLU A 28 -5.48 -8.04 -18.72
CA GLU A 28 -6.36 -8.28 -19.88
C GLU A 28 -5.86 -7.58 -21.16
N ALA A 29 -5.18 -6.44 -21.01
CA ALA A 29 -4.51 -5.75 -22.12
C ALA A 29 -3.12 -6.30 -22.45
N GLY A 30 -2.72 -7.45 -21.86
CA GLY A 30 -1.44 -8.10 -22.08
C GLY A 30 -0.27 -7.47 -21.30
N ILE A 31 -0.55 -6.70 -20.26
CA ILE A 31 0.48 -6.06 -19.41
C ILE A 31 0.42 -6.70 -18.02
N ASP A 32 1.30 -7.65 -17.75
CA ASP A 32 1.39 -8.32 -16.46
C ASP A 32 2.46 -7.68 -15.58
N LEU A 33 2.01 -6.78 -14.67
CA LEU A 33 2.88 -6.10 -13.72
C LEU A 33 3.32 -6.98 -12.55
N SER A 34 2.68 -8.13 -12.33
CA SER A 34 3.08 -9.07 -11.28
C SER A 34 4.46 -9.66 -11.51
N ARG A 35 4.98 -9.57 -12.74
CA ARG A 35 6.29 -10.06 -13.15
C ARG A 35 7.45 -9.11 -12.86
N ALA A 36 7.21 -8.01 -12.12
CA ALA A 36 8.28 -7.10 -11.67
C ALA A 36 9.43 -7.85 -10.98
N ASP A 37 10.67 -7.42 -11.20
CA ASP A 37 11.82 -7.96 -10.47
C ASP A 37 11.68 -7.67 -8.97
N THR A 38 11.22 -6.45 -8.63
CA THR A 38 10.97 -6.02 -7.24
C THR A 38 9.53 -5.55 -7.08
N LEU A 39 8.83 -6.05 -6.06
CA LEU A 39 7.54 -5.54 -5.60
C LEU A 39 7.73 -4.78 -4.29
N ILE A 40 7.24 -3.55 -4.22
CA ILE A 40 7.32 -2.70 -3.02
C ILE A 40 5.91 -2.39 -2.55
N GLY A 41 5.56 -2.84 -1.35
CA GLY A 41 4.22 -2.69 -0.79
C GLY A 41 4.16 -1.73 0.40
N THR A 42 3.10 -0.93 0.45
CA THR A 42 2.77 -0.06 1.59
C THR A 42 1.32 -0.30 2.00
N SER A 43 1.05 -0.63 3.27
CA SER A 43 -0.32 -0.81 3.78
C SER A 43 -1.12 -1.82 2.94
N ALA A 44 -2.27 -1.44 2.39
CA ALA A 44 -3.04 -2.30 1.46
C ALA A 44 -2.19 -2.81 0.28
N GLY A 45 -1.21 -2.03 -0.17
CA GLY A 45 -0.24 -2.45 -1.18
C GLY A 45 0.69 -3.56 -0.70
N SER A 46 0.94 -3.69 0.60
CA SER A 46 1.71 -4.81 1.18
C SER A 46 0.94 -6.13 1.06
N VAL A 47 -0.35 -6.11 1.36
CA VAL A 47 -1.23 -7.28 1.17
C VAL A 47 -1.27 -7.68 -0.30
N LEU A 48 -1.49 -6.72 -1.18
CA LEU A 48 -1.57 -6.95 -2.62
C LEU A 48 -0.25 -7.48 -3.18
N GLY A 49 0.88 -6.87 -2.80
CA GLY A 49 2.22 -7.29 -3.21
C GLY A 49 2.56 -8.70 -2.73
N ALA A 50 2.22 -9.04 -1.48
CA ALA A 50 2.43 -10.38 -0.93
C ALA A 50 1.66 -11.44 -1.73
N ARG A 51 0.39 -11.20 -2.05
CA ARG A 51 -0.44 -12.13 -2.81
C ARG A 51 0.02 -12.28 -4.26
N LEU A 52 0.35 -11.17 -4.94
CA LEU A 52 0.89 -11.21 -6.32
C LEU A 52 2.23 -11.95 -6.38
N ALA A 53 3.13 -11.65 -5.45
CA ALA A 53 4.45 -12.29 -5.39
C ALA A 53 4.36 -13.79 -5.09
N SER A 54 3.29 -14.23 -4.41
CA SER A 54 2.98 -15.64 -4.13
C SER A 54 2.21 -16.34 -5.25
N GLY A 55 2.01 -15.68 -6.40
CA GLY A 55 1.41 -16.29 -7.59
C GLY A 55 -0.10 -16.13 -7.74
N VAL A 56 -0.77 -15.41 -6.82
CA VAL A 56 -2.19 -15.10 -7.00
C VAL A 56 -2.34 -14.10 -8.15
N THR A 57 -3.15 -14.44 -9.13
CA THR A 57 -3.32 -13.61 -10.33
C THR A 57 -4.17 -12.37 -10.07
N ALA A 58 -3.98 -11.32 -10.85
CA ALA A 58 -4.80 -10.11 -10.79
C ALA A 58 -6.30 -10.42 -11.09
N ALA A 59 -6.58 -11.42 -11.91
CA ALA A 59 -7.94 -11.86 -12.21
C ALA A 59 -8.63 -12.51 -11.01
N GLU A 60 -7.94 -13.40 -10.29
CA GLU A 60 -8.44 -14.02 -9.05
C GLU A 60 -8.69 -12.95 -7.98
N LEU A 61 -7.72 -12.06 -7.76
CA LEU A 61 -7.86 -10.94 -6.83
C LEU A 61 -9.06 -10.05 -7.19
N TYR A 62 -9.28 -9.79 -8.48
CA TYR A 62 -10.41 -9.00 -8.94
C TYR A 62 -11.75 -9.70 -8.70
N ALA A 63 -11.85 -11.00 -8.98
CA ALA A 63 -13.04 -11.79 -8.71
C ALA A 63 -13.42 -11.75 -7.21
N GLU A 64 -12.44 -11.83 -6.31
CA GLU A 64 -12.67 -11.67 -4.87
C GLU A 64 -13.22 -10.30 -4.49
N GLN A 65 -12.82 -9.21 -5.18
CA GLN A 65 -13.36 -7.88 -4.91
C GLN A 65 -14.84 -7.76 -5.26
N LEU A 66 -15.33 -8.59 -6.15
CA LEU A 66 -16.73 -8.61 -6.58
C LEU A 66 -17.62 -9.52 -5.71
N SER A 67 -17.02 -10.33 -4.85
CA SER A 67 -17.68 -11.24 -3.92
C SER A 67 -17.65 -10.71 -2.48
N ASP A 68 -18.24 -11.46 -1.55
CA ASP A 68 -18.15 -11.16 -0.12
C ASP A 68 -16.91 -11.76 0.56
N ALA A 69 -16.05 -12.45 -0.20
CA ALA A 69 -14.82 -13.06 0.32
C ALA A 69 -13.83 -11.99 0.84
N GLY A 70 -13.11 -12.32 1.90
CA GLY A 70 -12.03 -11.48 2.44
C GLY A 70 -12.50 -10.13 3.01
N ARG A 71 -13.75 -10.00 3.44
CA ARG A 71 -14.23 -8.81 4.13
C ARG A 71 -13.67 -8.74 5.55
N VAL A 72 -13.04 -7.61 5.86
CA VAL A 72 -12.58 -7.27 7.21
C VAL A 72 -13.23 -5.96 7.59
N GLU A 73 -14.12 -5.97 8.57
CA GLU A 73 -14.77 -4.75 9.03
C GLU A 73 -13.78 -3.90 9.85
N VAL A 74 -13.50 -2.70 9.36
CA VAL A 74 -12.67 -1.70 10.05
C VAL A 74 -13.51 -0.45 10.22
N GLY A 75 -14.03 -0.26 11.42
CA GLY A 75 -14.74 0.97 11.78
C GLY A 75 -13.74 2.09 12.10
N VAL A 76 -13.89 3.26 11.47
CA VAL A 76 -13.14 4.47 11.83
C VAL A 76 -14.12 5.55 12.25
N THR A 77 -13.93 6.04 13.46
CA THR A 77 -14.76 7.12 14.01
C THR A 77 -14.27 8.50 13.55
N PRO A 78 -15.14 9.52 13.49
CA PRO A 78 -14.73 10.90 13.21
C PRO A 78 -13.65 11.40 14.18
N GLY A 79 -13.70 10.99 15.44
CA GLY A 79 -12.69 11.32 16.45
C GLY A 79 -11.32 10.75 16.15
N GLN A 80 -11.24 9.51 15.67
CA GLN A 80 -9.98 8.88 15.23
C GLN A 80 -9.41 9.61 14.01
N THR A 81 -10.25 9.96 13.05
CA THR A 81 -9.82 10.74 11.87
C THR A 81 -9.28 12.11 12.28
N ALA A 82 -9.98 12.84 13.15
CA ALA A 82 -9.51 14.12 13.64
C ALA A 82 -8.18 14.01 14.39
N ARG A 83 -8.02 12.99 15.26
CA ARG A 83 -6.79 12.74 16.01
C ARG A 83 -5.62 12.41 15.08
N PHE A 84 -5.85 11.59 14.06
CA PHE A 84 -4.85 11.29 13.03
C PHE A 84 -4.39 12.57 12.31
N LEU A 85 -5.33 13.37 11.82
CA LEU A 85 -5.01 14.61 11.09
C LEU A 85 -4.29 15.62 11.97
N LEU A 86 -4.70 15.81 13.23
CA LEU A 86 -4.02 16.70 14.18
C LEU A 86 -2.58 16.24 14.46
N ALA A 87 -2.35 14.94 14.55
CA ALA A 87 -1.01 14.40 14.73
C ALA A 87 -0.14 14.60 13.48
N ALA A 88 -0.67 14.26 12.30
CA ALA A 88 0.04 14.33 11.02
C ALA A 88 0.34 15.77 10.56
N LEU A 89 -0.60 16.69 10.74
CA LEU A 89 -0.49 18.08 10.27
C LEU A 89 0.09 19.03 11.33
N GLY A 90 0.30 18.56 12.56
CA GLY A 90 0.74 19.40 13.69
C GLY A 90 2.22 19.79 13.67
N SER A 91 2.96 19.53 12.59
CA SER A 91 4.34 19.97 12.38
C SER A 91 4.61 20.13 10.88
N ARG A 92 5.50 21.08 10.53
CA ARG A 92 6.05 21.22 9.18
C ARG A 92 7.32 20.40 8.97
N ASP A 93 7.91 19.90 10.05
CA ASP A 93 9.07 19.00 10.03
C ASP A 93 8.60 17.56 9.84
N PRO A 94 9.06 16.82 8.80
CA PRO A 94 8.64 15.45 8.51
C PRO A 94 8.90 14.47 9.66
N ASP A 95 10.08 14.54 10.29
CA ASP A 95 10.44 13.61 11.35
C ASP A 95 9.67 13.89 12.64
N ARG A 96 9.39 15.16 12.92
CA ARG A 96 8.53 15.53 14.04
C ARG A 96 7.08 15.11 13.79
N SER A 97 6.59 15.24 12.56
CA SER A 97 5.24 14.82 12.18
C SER A 97 5.05 13.31 12.39
N VAL A 98 5.95 12.49 11.90
CA VAL A 98 5.84 11.03 12.03
C VAL A 98 5.98 10.58 13.51
N ARG A 99 6.88 11.19 14.28
CA ARG A 99 6.97 10.91 15.74
C ARG A 99 5.71 11.32 16.51
N ARG A 100 5.00 12.37 16.08
CA ARG A 100 3.69 12.74 16.65
C ARG A 100 2.62 11.69 16.35
N LEU A 101 2.60 11.17 15.11
CA LEU A 101 1.72 10.05 14.72
C LEU A 101 2.00 8.81 15.57
N GLY A 102 3.27 8.45 15.74
CA GLY A 102 3.67 7.31 16.57
C GLY A 102 3.21 7.45 18.02
N ARG A 103 3.45 8.62 18.64
CA ARG A 103 2.94 8.90 20.00
C ARG A 103 1.42 8.82 20.09
N ALA A 104 0.70 9.31 19.07
CA ALA A 104 -0.75 9.22 19.02
C ALA A 104 -1.22 7.76 18.89
N ALA A 105 -0.52 6.94 18.11
CA ALA A 105 -0.80 5.52 17.96
C ALA A 105 -0.59 4.76 19.27
N LEU A 106 0.59 4.93 19.92
CA LEU A 106 0.94 4.28 21.18
C LEU A 106 -0.01 4.65 22.34
N ALA A 107 -0.51 5.90 22.35
CA ALA A 107 -1.46 6.38 23.36
C ALA A 107 -2.93 6.10 23.01
N SER A 108 -3.22 5.46 21.88
CA SER A 108 -4.61 5.20 21.46
C SER A 108 -5.16 3.94 22.12
N ARG A 109 -6.42 4.02 22.58
CA ARG A 109 -7.19 2.84 22.94
C ARG A 109 -7.86 2.32 21.68
N THR A 110 -7.42 1.17 21.22
CA THR A 110 -7.88 0.48 20.00
C THR A 110 -8.28 -0.96 20.36
N VAL A 111 -8.57 -1.79 19.36
CA VAL A 111 -8.76 -3.23 19.55
C VAL A 111 -7.47 -3.91 20.02
N ALA A 112 -7.54 -5.17 20.44
CA ALA A 112 -6.36 -5.96 20.77
C ALA A 112 -5.46 -6.17 19.53
N GLU A 113 -4.15 -6.31 19.74
CA GLU A 113 -3.19 -6.54 18.66
C GLU A 113 -3.48 -7.83 17.87
N SER A 114 -4.02 -8.87 18.53
CA SER A 114 -4.46 -10.11 17.88
C SER A 114 -5.47 -9.86 16.74
N ALA A 115 -6.34 -8.86 16.89
CA ALA A 115 -7.32 -8.52 15.85
C ALA A 115 -6.66 -7.99 14.57
N VAL A 116 -5.46 -7.37 14.67
CA VAL A 116 -4.68 -6.98 13.48
C VAL A 116 -4.20 -8.23 12.76
N HIS A 117 -3.62 -9.17 13.48
CA HIS A 117 -3.11 -10.42 12.92
C HIS A 117 -4.22 -11.27 12.29
N GLU A 118 -5.38 -11.34 12.92
CA GLU A 118 -6.57 -12.03 12.40
C GLU A 118 -7.05 -11.37 11.08
N ALA A 119 -7.15 -10.04 11.07
CA ALA A 119 -7.52 -9.30 9.88
C ALA A 119 -6.53 -9.52 8.73
N ILE A 120 -5.24 -9.49 9.01
CA ILE A 120 -4.19 -9.72 8.00
C ILE A 120 -4.22 -11.17 7.50
N ALA A 121 -4.45 -12.15 8.35
CA ALA A 121 -4.58 -13.56 7.93
C ALA A 121 -5.74 -13.74 6.93
N VAL A 122 -6.88 -13.08 7.17
CA VAL A 122 -8.02 -13.06 6.24
C VAL A 122 -7.65 -12.39 4.91
N LEU A 123 -7.00 -11.20 4.96
CA LEU A 123 -6.64 -10.43 3.77
C LEU A 123 -5.58 -11.13 2.91
N LEU A 124 -4.67 -11.87 3.52
CA LEU A 124 -3.64 -12.65 2.82
C LEU A 124 -4.21 -13.88 2.11
N GLY A 125 -5.43 -14.33 2.46
CA GLY A 125 -6.11 -15.39 1.71
C GLY A 125 -5.35 -16.72 1.69
N GLY A 126 -4.68 -17.07 2.81
CA GLY A 126 -3.90 -18.31 2.94
C GLY A 126 -2.40 -18.17 2.63
N VAL A 127 -1.94 -17.04 2.10
CA VAL A 127 -0.50 -16.77 1.93
C VAL A 127 0.16 -16.57 3.30
N ARG A 128 1.20 -17.37 3.60
CA ARG A 128 1.87 -17.38 4.92
C ARG A 128 3.38 -17.18 4.84
N ASP A 129 3.98 -17.59 3.74
CA ASP A 129 5.42 -17.61 3.58
C ASP A 129 5.90 -16.51 2.63
N TRP A 130 7.13 -16.05 2.84
CA TRP A 130 7.79 -15.18 1.90
C TRP A 130 7.91 -15.88 0.54
N PRO A 131 7.62 -15.18 -0.57
CA PRO A 131 7.68 -15.79 -1.89
C PRO A 131 9.12 -16.15 -2.28
N VAL A 132 9.32 -17.39 -2.73
CA VAL A 132 10.64 -17.88 -3.15
C VAL A 132 11.03 -17.26 -4.49
N GLY A 133 12.26 -16.77 -4.59
CA GLY A 133 12.81 -16.23 -5.84
C GLY A 133 12.19 -14.88 -6.28
N ARG A 134 11.50 -14.17 -5.38
CA ARG A 134 10.89 -12.87 -5.65
C ARG A 134 11.39 -11.83 -4.63
N ASP A 135 11.75 -10.66 -5.12
CA ASP A 135 12.11 -9.52 -4.26
C ASP A 135 10.84 -8.77 -3.86
N LEU A 136 10.30 -9.10 -2.68
CA LEU A 136 9.15 -8.44 -2.06
C LEU A 136 9.64 -7.61 -0.87
N ARG A 137 9.34 -6.31 -0.91
CA ARG A 137 9.71 -5.33 0.12
C ARG A 137 8.45 -4.70 0.71
N LEU A 138 8.31 -4.80 2.02
CA LEU A 138 7.15 -4.30 2.76
C LEU A 138 7.57 -3.20 3.73
N THR A 139 6.84 -2.09 3.74
CA THR A 139 7.22 -0.91 4.52
C THR A 139 6.46 -0.85 5.84
N ALA A 140 7.17 -0.51 6.90
CA ALA A 140 6.59 -0.13 8.19
C ALA A 140 7.35 1.05 8.80
N VAL A 141 6.80 1.66 9.83
CA VAL A 141 7.42 2.77 10.57
C VAL A 141 7.44 2.43 12.05
N ASP A 142 8.59 2.61 12.69
CA ASP A 142 8.72 2.49 14.13
C ASP A 142 7.91 3.59 14.82
N ALA A 143 6.97 3.20 15.69
CA ALA A 143 6.05 4.13 16.33
C ALA A 143 6.73 5.01 17.40
N GLU A 144 7.88 4.61 17.93
CA GLU A 144 8.62 5.36 18.94
C GLU A 144 9.59 6.35 18.30
N THR A 145 10.37 5.88 17.31
CA THR A 145 11.43 6.68 16.68
C THR A 145 10.98 7.43 15.43
N GLY A 146 9.97 6.92 14.74
CA GLY A 146 9.53 7.39 13.41
C GLY A 146 10.42 6.91 12.27
N GLU A 147 11.37 6.02 12.52
CA GLU A 147 12.24 5.44 11.50
C GLU A 147 11.47 4.50 10.60
N GLN A 148 11.76 4.55 9.30
CA GLN A 148 11.20 3.60 8.35
C GLN A 148 11.99 2.30 8.35
N ALA A 149 11.28 1.18 8.32
CA ALA A 149 11.83 -0.12 8.02
C ALA A 149 11.28 -0.66 6.71
N VAL A 150 12.07 -1.51 6.07
CA VAL A 150 11.68 -2.32 4.93
C VAL A 150 11.90 -3.77 5.32
N PHE A 151 10.82 -4.54 5.35
CA PHE A 151 10.86 -5.98 5.60
C PHE A 151 10.90 -6.76 4.29
N ASP A 152 11.71 -7.79 4.26
CA ASP A 152 11.87 -8.75 3.17
C ASP A 152 12.10 -10.17 3.72
N ALA A 153 12.33 -11.14 2.86
CA ALA A 153 12.58 -12.53 3.25
C ALA A 153 13.83 -12.71 4.14
N GLY A 154 14.76 -11.76 4.12
CA GLY A 154 15.98 -11.76 4.97
C GLY A 154 15.81 -11.09 6.32
N SER A 155 14.66 -10.49 6.60
CA SER A 155 14.45 -9.66 7.79
C SER A 155 14.23 -10.44 9.10
N GLY A 156 14.17 -11.79 9.03
CA GLY A 156 14.01 -12.66 10.22
C GLY A 156 12.62 -12.63 10.85
N VAL A 157 11.62 -12.09 10.15
CA VAL A 157 10.21 -12.05 10.55
C VAL A 157 9.36 -12.78 9.52
N THR A 158 8.20 -13.28 9.92
CA THR A 158 7.27 -13.94 9.00
C THR A 158 6.58 -12.92 8.10
N LEU A 159 6.13 -13.34 6.92
CA LEU A 159 5.39 -12.48 5.99
C LEU A 159 4.12 -11.88 6.62
N PRO A 160 3.25 -12.65 7.33
CA PRO A 160 2.08 -12.08 8.00
C PRO A 160 2.43 -11.04 9.07
N GLU A 161 3.51 -11.22 9.83
CA GLU A 161 3.97 -10.25 10.82
C GLU A 161 4.43 -8.94 10.16
N ALA A 162 5.22 -9.04 9.08
CA ALA A 162 5.67 -7.88 8.31
C ALA A 162 4.49 -7.10 7.72
N VAL A 163 3.49 -7.81 7.15
CA VAL A 163 2.27 -7.17 6.63
C VAL A 163 1.45 -6.54 7.76
N ALA A 164 1.30 -7.21 8.90
CA ALA A 164 0.58 -6.65 10.06
C ALA A 164 1.24 -5.37 10.56
N ALA A 165 2.57 -5.37 10.72
CA ALA A 165 3.35 -4.19 11.10
C ALA A 165 3.14 -3.03 10.12
N GLY A 166 3.17 -3.32 8.79
CA GLY A 166 3.00 -2.33 7.72
C GLY A 166 1.57 -1.85 7.51
N CYS A 167 0.56 -2.52 8.08
CA CYS A 167 -0.86 -2.18 7.95
C CYS A 167 -1.48 -1.59 9.23
N ALA A 168 -0.71 -1.41 10.30
CA ALA A 168 -1.18 -0.87 11.59
C ALA A 168 -1.38 0.65 11.51
N VAL A 169 -2.49 1.09 10.88
CA VAL A 169 -2.81 2.52 10.69
C VAL A 169 -2.91 3.22 12.05
N PRO A 170 -2.12 4.29 12.30
CA PRO A 170 -2.11 5.02 13.56
C PRO A 170 -3.52 5.42 14.02
N VAL A 171 -3.80 5.27 15.29
CA VAL A 171 -5.06 5.53 16.00
C VAL A 171 -6.27 4.69 15.58
N VAL A 172 -6.17 3.94 14.50
CA VAL A 172 -7.21 2.99 14.02
C VAL A 172 -6.89 1.59 14.54
N TRP A 173 -5.65 1.16 14.35
CA TRP A 173 -5.11 -0.10 14.84
C TRP A 173 -4.05 0.13 15.93
N PRO A 174 -3.84 -0.82 16.84
CA PRO A 174 -2.70 -0.75 17.75
C PRO A 174 -1.39 -0.90 16.96
N PRO A 175 -0.29 -0.25 17.39
CA PRO A 175 1.03 -0.57 16.86
C PRO A 175 1.37 -2.04 17.12
N VAL A 176 1.90 -2.73 16.12
CA VAL A 176 2.24 -4.16 16.17
C VAL A 176 3.59 -4.36 16.82
N SER A 177 3.67 -5.29 17.78
CA SER A 177 4.90 -5.69 18.45
C SER A 177 5.64 -6.72 17.60
N LEU A 178 6.83 -6.37 17.09
CA LEU A 178 7.63 -7.24 16.24
C LEU A 178 9.12 -6.94 16.43
N ALA A 179 9.93 -7.99 16.63
CA ALA A 179 11.37 -7.89 16.81
C ALA A 179 11.79 -6.87 17.90
N GLY A 180 11.08 -6.83 19.02
CA GLY A 180 11.34 -5.94 20.15
C GLY A 180 10.98 -4.46 19.94
N ARG A 181 10.32 -4.12 18.86
CA ARG A 181 9.87 -2.77 18.51
C ARG A 181 8.35 -2.70 18.33
N ARG A 182 7.82 -1.48 18.23
CA ARG A 182 6.40 -1.20 18.00
C ARG A 182 6.22 -0.54 16.63
N TRP A 183 5.50 -1.20 15.73
CA TRP A 183 5.40 -0.79 14.33
C TRP A 183 4.03 -0.21 14.01
N MET A 184 4.01 0.78 13.13
CA MET A 184 2.82 1.36 12.53
C MET A 184 2.93 1.39 11.01
N ASP A 185 1.82 1.62 10.35
CA ASP A 185 1.66 1.65 8.89
C ASP A 185 2.75 2.46 8.19
N GLY A 186 3.36 1.86 7.17
CA GLY A 186 4.40 2.48 6.34
C GLY A 186 3.95 3.77 5.65
N GLY A 187 2.65 3.92 5.41
CA GLY A 187 2.03 5.13 4.89
C GLY A 187 2.14 6.35 5.82
N SER A 188 2.53 6.14 7.08
CA SER A 188 2.77 7.23 8.05
C SER A 188 3.89 8.18 7.63
N ARG A 189 4.86 7.71 6.84
CA ARG A 189 5.93 8.54 6.23
C ARG A 189 5.66 8.85 4.76
N SER A 190 5.19 7.88 4.01
CA SER A 190 4.87 8.05 2.60
C SER A 190 3.78 7.08 2.19
N THR A 191 2.71 7.59 1.60
CA THR A 191 1.59 6.77 1.14
C THR A 191 1.98 5.78 0.04
N ALA A 192 3.07 6.03 -0.69
CA ALA A 192 3.49 5.19 -1.81
C ALA A 192 4.93 4.68 -1.72
N ASN A 193 5.82 5.34 -0.97
CA ASN A 193 7.22 4.93 -0.77
C ASN A 193 8.01 4.68 -2.08
N LEU A 194 7.75 5.49 -3.13
CA LEU A 194 8.41 5.33 -4.43
C LEU A 194 9.94 5.47 -4.35
N HIS A 195 10.46 6.21 -3.38
CA HIS A 195 11.90 6.38 -3.18
C HIS A 195 12.64 5.04 -2.98
N LEU A 196 11.93 3.99 -2.55
CA LEU A 196 12.50 2.64 -2.40
C LEU A 196 12.74 1.94 -3.74
N ALA A 197 12.17 2.44 -4.83
CA ALA A 197 12.44 1.99 -6.19
C ALA A 197 13.69 2.64 -6.81
N ARG A 198 14.43 3.46 -6.06
CA ARG A 198 15.69 4.07 -6.54
C ARG A 198 16.67 2.98 -6.97
N GLY A 199 17.29 3.16 -8.12
CA GLY A 199 18.19 2.18 -8.73
C GLY A 199 17.54 1.25 -9.75
N HIS A 200 16.22 1.21 -9.86
CA HIS A 200 15.52 0.52 -10.94
C HIS A 200 15.39 1.43 -12.16
N ARG A 201 15.54 0.86 -13.34
CA ARG A 201 15.46 1.61 -14.61
C ARG A 201 14.03 1.89 -15.04
N ARG A 202 13.09 1.04 -14.64
CA ARG A 202 11.68 1.07 -15.02
C ARG A 202 10.81 0.88 -13.78
N VAL A 203 9.96 1.84 -13.52
CA VAL A 203 9.11 1.86 -12.33
C VAL A 203 7.66 2.10 -12.74
N VAL A 204 6.78 1.18 -12.37
CA VAL A 204 5.34 1.43 -12.40
C VAL A 204 4.87 1.58 -10.96
N ALA A 205 4.24 2.70 -10.66
CA ALA A 205 3.72 2.99 -9.32
C ALA A 205 2.20 3.14 -9.36
N ILE A 206 1.50 2.38 -8.52
CA ILE A 206 0.05 2.48 -8.32
C ILE A 206 -0.17 3.17 -6.97
N ALA A 207 -0.64 4.42 -7.00
CA ALA A 207 -0.79 5.26 -5.82
C ALA A 207 -2.26 5.67 -5.61
N PRO A 208 -3.05 4.88 -4.86
CA PRO A 208 -4.45 5.19 -4.55
C PRO A 208 -4.62 6.52 -3.82
N ILE A 209 -3.63 6.90 -2.99
CA ILE A 209 -3.53 8.19 -2.31
C ILE A 209 -2.29 8.92 -2.83
N PRO A 210 -2.41 9.74 -3.90
CA PRO A 210 -1.26 10.44 -4.47
C PRO A 210 -0.75 11.60 -3.61
N LYS A 211 -1.58 12.11 -2.71
CA LYS A 211 -1.22 13.21 -1.81
C LYS A 211 -0.37 12.72 -0.65
N ALA A 212 0.51 13.58 -0.17
CA ALA A 212 1.27 13.32 1.05
C ALA A 212 0.39 13.35 2.30
N VAL A 213 0.81 12.61 3.33
CA VAL A 213 0.32 12.75 4.70
C VAL A 213 1.28 13.68 5.44
N GLY A 214 0.77 14.84 5.88
CA GLY A 214 1.62 15.84 6.52
C GLY A 214 2.70 16.42 5.58
N PRO A 215 3.88 16.78 6.12
CA PRO A 215 4.94 17.46 5.36
C PRO A 215 5.86 16.51 4.58
N HIS A 216 5.37 15.34 4.20
CA HIS A 216 6.15 14.36 3.43
C HIS A 216 5.97 14.54 1.91
N PRO A 217 6.91 14.05 1.06
CA PRO A 217 6.77 14.12 -0.38
C PRO A 217 5.55 13.36 -0.90
N SER A 218 4.81 13.96 -1.82
CA SER A 218 3.69 13.29 -2.50
C SER A 218 4.19 12.24 -3.49
N ALA A 219 3.32 11.31 -3.92
CA ALA A 219 3.68 10.32 -4.92
C ALA A 219 4.15 10.96 -6.26
N PRO A 220 3.50 12.04 -6.79
CA PRO A 220 4.02 12.74 -7.95
C PRO A 220 5.41 13.36 -7.75
N ALA A 221 5.70 13.94 -6.57
CA ALA A 221 7.02 14.49 -6.30
C ALA A 221 8.10 13.39 -6.30
N GLN A 222 7.84 12.26 -5.62
CA GLN A 222 8.77 11.12 -5.62
C GLN A 222 8.96 10.50 -7.01
N ALA A 223 7.89 10.44 -7.83
CA ALA A 223 7.99 9.96 -9.22
C ALA A 223 8.88 10.89 -10.06
N ALA A 224 8.75 12.20 -9.88
CA ALA A 224 9.60 13.20 -10.56
C ALA A 224 11.08 13.07 -10.13
N GLU A 225 11.35 12.80 -8.84
CA GLU A 225 12.71 12.55 -8.35
C GLU A 225 13.33 11.28 -8.98
N LEU A 226 12.57 10.19 -9.09
CA LEU A 226 13.04 8.97 -9.77
C LEU A 226 13.31 9.22 -11.25
N ALA A 227 12.44 9.97 -11.93
CA ALA A 227 12.63 10.32 -13.33
C ALA A 227 13.86 11.22 -13.54
N ALA A 228 14.07 12.19 -12.66
CA ALA A 228 15.28 13.04 -12.67
C ALA A 228 16.56 12.22 -12.41
N ALA A 229 16.47 11.11 -11.68
CA ALA A 229 17.56 10.17 -11.46
C ALA A 229 17.75 9.17 -12.63
N GLY A 230 17.02 9.33 -13.74
CA GLY A 230 17.15 8.55 -14.96
C GLY A 230 16.24 7.33 -15.09
N ALA A 231 15.32 7.10 -14.16
CA ALA A 231 14.34 6.03 -14.27
C ALA A 231 13.18 6.43 -15.22
N ARG A 232 12.65 5.44 -15.95
CA ARG A 232 11.37 5.58 -16.66
C ARG A 232 10.24 5.25 -15.68
N VAL A 233 9.35 6.21 -15.43
CA VAL A 233 8.32 6.08 -14.38
C VAL A 233 6.93 6.26 -14.98
N ALA A 234 6.03 5.29 -14.73
CA ALA A 234 4.60 5.45 -14.92
C ALA A 234 3.91 5.51 -13.55
N LEU A 235 3.31 6.65 -13.22
CA LEU A 235 2.57 6.85 -11.99
C LEU A 235 1.07 6.78 -12.26
N LEU A 236 0.42 5.74 -11.74
CA LEU A 236 -1.01 5.49 -11.88
C LEU A 236 -1.75 5.96 -10.62
N VAL A 237 -2.67 6.88 -10.80
CA VAL A 237 -3.49 7.46 -9.72
C VAL A 237 -4.97 7.38 -10.09
N PRO A 238 -5.91 7.33 -9.12
CA PRO A 238 -7.33 7.28 -9.44
C PRO A 238 -7.78 8.49 -10.27
N ASP A 239 -8.43 8.23 -11.38
CA ASP A 239 -9.08 9.25 -12.20
C ASP A 239 -10.34 9.82 -11.51
N ARG A 240 -11.09 10.68 -12.21
CA ARG A 240 -12.31 11.28 -11.65
C ARG A 240 -13.39 10.22 -11.34
N ALA A 241 -13.56 9.22 -12.20
CA ALA A 241 -14.54 8.15 -12.01
C ALA A 241 -14.15 7.24 -10.85
N ALA A 242 -12.88 6.84 -10.79
CA ALA A 242 -12.32 6.04 -9.70
C ALA A 242 -12.43 6.76 -8.35
N ARG A 243 -12.08 8.06 -8.27
CA ARG A 243 -12.25 8.85 -7.04
C ARG A 243 -13.71 8.92 -6.58
N LYS A 244 -14.67 9.02 -7.51
CA LYS A 244 -16.12 8.97 -7.19
C LYS A 244 -16.52 7.59 -6.66
N ALA A 245 -16.03 6.52 -7.26
CA ALA A 245 -16.32 5.14 -6.83
C ALA A 245 -15.73 4.85 -5.44
N ILE A 246 -14.47 5.23 -5.20
CA ILE A 246 -13.79 5.10 -3.90
C ILE A 246 -14.51 5.93 -2.83
N GLY A 247 -14.83 7.21 -3.11
CA GLY A 247 -15.48 8.09 -2.15
C GLY A 247 -14.51 8.65 -1.10
N ARG A 248 -15.05 9.08 0.05
CA ARG A 248 -14.27 9.74 1.12
C ARG A 248 -13.74 8.78 2.18
N ASN A 249 -14.47 7.70 2.45
CA ASN A 249 -14.08 6.70 3.44
C ASN A 249 -13.41 5.52 2.73
N MET A 250 -12.08 5.47 2.78
CA MET A 250 -11.26 4.43 2.15
C MET A 250 -11.46 3.02 2.73
N LEU A 251 -12.19 2.89 3.85
CA LEU A 251 -12.46 1.63 4.55
C LEU A 251 -13.91 1.15 4.40
N ASP A 252 -14.74 1.85 3.61
CA ASP A 252 -16.14 1.49 3.38
C ASP A 252 -16.27 0.26 2.47
N GLN A 253 -16.42 -0.91 3.09
CA GLN A 253 -16.54 -2.20 2.39
C GLN A 253 -17.68 -2.27 1.37
N SER A 254 -18.75 -1.49 1.56
CA SER A 254 -19.91 -1.51 0.64
C SER A 254 -19.55 -1.02 -0.77
N ARG A 255 -18.48 -0.25 -0.90
CA ARG A 255 -18.02 0.34 -2.17
C ARG A 255 -16.89 -0.46 -2.84
N ARG A 256 -16.44 -1.57 -2.24
CA ARG A 256 -15.30 -2.37 -2.70
C ARG A 256 -15.43 -2.81 -4.16
N ALA A 257 -16.56 -3.43 -4.52
CA ALA A 257 -16.80 -3.86 -5.88
C ALA A 257 -16.88 -2.69 -6.89
N ALA A 258 -17.45 -1.54 -6.48
CA ALA A 258 -17.51 -0.35 -7.33
C ALA A 258 -16.10 0.23 -7.57
N ALA A 259 -15.25 0.28 -6.55
CA ALA A 259 -13.87 0.73 -6.67
C ALA A 259 -13.06 -0.19 -7.60
N ALA A 260 -13.19 -1.51 -7.46
CA ALA A 260 -12.53 -2.49 -8.31
C ALA A 260 -12.96 -2.35 -9.80
N ARG A 261 -14.27 -2.24 -10.07
CA ARG A 261 -14.76 -2.00 -11.44
C ARG A 261 -14.24 -0.71 -12.04
N ALA A 262 -14.16 0.36 -11.24
CA ALA A 262 -13.62 1.64 -11.71
C ALA A 262 -12.12 1.54 -12.04
N GLY A 263 -11.34 0.79 -11.25
CA GLY A 263 -9.93 0.52 -11.55
C GLY A 263 -9.76 -0.25 -12.86
N ARG A 264 -10.55 -1.32 -13.06
CA ARG A 264 -10.51 -2.10 -14.30
C ARG A 264 -10.88 -1.26 -15.53
N ALA A 265 -11.89 -0.41 -15.42
CA ALA A 265 -12.29 0.49 -16.51
C ALA A 265 -11.21 1.54 -16.83
N GLN A 266 -10.47 2.03 -15.81
CA GLN A 266 -9.40 3.00 -15.99
C GLN A 266 -8.17 2.40 -16.72
N ALA A 267 -7.96 1.10 -16.66
CA ALA A 267 -6.78 0.42 -17.22
C ALA A 267 -6.54 0.73 -18.69
N ALA A 268 -7.60 0.80 -19.50
CA ALA A 268 -7.50 1.10 -20.92
C ALA A 268 -6.83 2.47 -21.19
N ALA A 269 -7.16 3.48 -20.38
CA ALA A 269 -6.57 4.81 -20.49
C ALA A 269 -5.09 4.86 -20.03
N CYS A 270 -4.68 3.96 -19.14
CA CYS A 270 -3.32 3.89 -18.59
C CYS A 270 -2.39 2.97 -19.40
N ALA A 271 -2.93 2.07 -20.21
CA ALA A 271 -2.15 1.01 -20.87
C ALA A 271 -1.03 1.56 -21.77
N GLY A 272 -1.25 2.68 -22.44
CA GLY A 272 -0.23 3.34 -23.29
C GLY A 272 0.98 3.79 -22.47
N ASP A 273 0.74 4.52 -21.39
CA ASP A 273 1.79 5.02 -20.51
C ASP A 273 2.57 3.88 -19.85
N VAL A 274 1.86 2.82 -19.44
CA VAL A 274 2.50 1.64 -18.84
C VAL A 274 3.37 0.91 -19.86
N ARG A 275 2.90 0.66 -21.10
CA ARG A 275 3.71 0.04 -22.15
C ARG A 275 4.95 0.85 -22.51
N ALA A 276 4.90 2.17 -22.42
CA ALA A 276 6.07 3.01 -22.66
C ALA A 276 7.19 2.77 -21.64
N VAL A 277 6.87 2.27 -20.46
CA VAL A 277 7.82 2.02 -19.36
C VAL A 277 8.10 0.51 -19.21
N TRP A 278 7.06 -0.32 -19.27
CA TRP A 278 7.12 -1.74 -18.97
C TRP A 278 7.60 -2.55 -20.19
N PRO A 279 8.55 -3.48 -20.02
CA PRO A 279 8.92 -4.39 -21.11
C PRO A 279 7.76 -5.32 -21.42
N GLY A 280 7.52 -5.56 -22.69
CA GLY A 280 6.53 -6.54 -23.15
C GLY A 280 6.94 -7.98 -22.82
#